data_a0be217d389f00093064962850bc7755
#
_entry.id   a0be217d389f00093064962850bc7755
#
_cell.length_a   1.000
_cell.length_b   1.000
_cell.length_c   1.000
_cell.angle_alpha   90.00
_cell.angle_beta   90.00
_cell.angle_gamma   90.00
#
_symmetry.space_group_name_H-M   'P 1'
#
loop_
_entity.id
_entity.type
_entity.pdbx_description
1 polymer ?
#
loop_
_entity_poly.entity_id
_entity_poly.type
_entity_poly.pdbx_seq_one_letter_code
_entity_poly.pdbx_strand_id
1 'polypeptide(L)'
;MNDKTLYRIINLSSGDNLIAQVTESATKAITVYRPFQMKVVTLLDEGGPLSMSFRKEALIFRNWLEFSTDQKVTIPRDKVISITQPNDMVSNLYDQEKEKEDNPKFMDDLLEKLKKHDLKEDLEDILDEAEEELSISLE
;
A
#
# COMPACT_ATOMS: atom_id res chain seq x y z
N MET A 1 12.09 0.98 -14.56
CA MET A 1 11.09 0.62 -15.56
C MET A 1 10.01 -0.25 -14.93
N ASN A 2 8.76 0.20 -15.01
CA ASN A 2 7.63 -0.56 -14.52
C ASN A 2 7.05 -1.40 -15.65
N ASP A 3 7.55 -2.61 -15.79
CA ASP A 3 7.02 -3.56 -16.76
C ASP A 3 6.07 -4.52 -16.05
N LYS A 4 4.77 -4.23 -16.14
CA LYS A 4 3.70 -5.01 -15.53
C LYS A 4 3.64 -6.45 -16.02
N THR A 5 4.20 -6.72 -17.20
CA THR A 5 4.23 -8.08 -17.74
C THR A 5 5.14 -9.01 -16.94
N LEU A 6 6.10 -8.44 -16.20
CA LEU A 6 7.03 -9.17 -15.36
C LEU A 6 6.57 -9.31 -13.90
N TYR A 7 5.45 -8.70 -13.54
CA TYR A 7 4.96 -8.76 -12.17
C TYR A 7 4.42 -10.15 -11.86
N ARG A 8 4.81 -10.68 -10.71
CA ARG A 8 4.35 -11.99 -10.24
C ARG A 8 4.11 -11.96 -8.74
N ILE A 9 3.11 -12.70 -8.32
CA ILE A 9 2.89 -13.02 -6.91
C ILE A 9 3.62 -14.32 -6.61
N ILE A 10 4.48 -14.29 -5.60
CA ILE A 10 5.33 -15.40 -5.22
C ILE A 10 4.97 -15.81 -3.80
N ASN A 11 4.49 -17.03 -3.64
CA ASN A 11 4.21 -17.59 -2.32
C ASN A 11 5.39 -18.44 -1.89
N LEU A 12 5.96 -18.10 -0.74
CA LEU A 12 7.14 -18.78 -0.21
C LEU A 12 6.75 -19.81 0.86
N SER A 13 7.60 -20.81 1.05
CA SER A 13 7.39 -21.85 2.07
C SER A 13 7.41 -21.29 3.49
N SER A 14 7.98 -20.11 3.70
CA SER A 14 7.95 -19.39 4.97
C SER A 14 6.56 -18.85 5.34
N GLY A 15 5.62 -18.86 4.38
CA GLY A 15 4.33 -18.22 4.53
C GLY A 15 4.27 -16.80 3.99
N ASP A 16 5.40 -16.25 3.56
CA ASP A 16 5.45 -14.92 2.98
C ASP A 16 4.85 -14.91 1.58
N ASN A 17 4.02 -13.92 1.31
CA ASN A 17 3.46 -13.66 -0.01
C ASN A 17 4.12 -12.39 -0.54
N LEU A 18 4.80 -12.52 -1.67
CA LEU A 18 5.53 -11.40 -2.28
C LEU A 18 4.89 -11.01 -3.59
N ILE A 19 4.97 -9.73 -3.90
CA ILE A 19 4.79 -9.24 -5.26
C ILE A 19 6.11 -8.64 -5.71
N ALA A 20 6.55 -8.99 -6.90
CA ALA A 20 7.83 -8.55 -7.42
C ALA A 20 7.86 -8.62 -8.93
N GLN A 21 8.85 -7.96 -9.50
CA GLN A 21 9.17 -8.08 -10.91
C GLN A 21 10.19 -9.21 -11.07
N VAL A 22 9.80 -10.28 -11.75
CA VAL A 22 10.69 -11.42 -11.99
C VAL A 22 11.56 -11.10 -13.21
N THR A 23 12.85 -10.92 -12.98
CA THR A 23 13.80 -10.57 -14.04
C THR A 23 14.50 -11.79 -14.62
N GLU A 24 14.71 -12.83 -13.82
CA GLU A 24 15.31 -14.09 -14.27
C GLU A 24 14.58 -15.27 -13.65
N SER A 25 14.32 -16.28 -14.45
CA SER A 25 13.68 -17.51 -14.00
C SER A 25 14.54 -18.69 -14.43
N ALA A 26 15.30 -19.23 -13.51
CA ALA A 26 16.16 -20.41 -13.74
C ALA A 26 15.57 -21.62 -13.04
N THR A 27 16.09 -22.78 -13.37
CA THR A 27 15.60 -24.06 -12.82
C THR A 27 15.78 -24.15 -11.30
N LYS A 28 16.86 -23.58 -10.78
CA LYS A 28 17.22 -23.68 -9.35
C LYS A 28 16.84 -22.45 -8.55
N ALA A 29 16.65 -21.30 -9.19
CA ALA A 29 16.40 -20.04 -8.51
C ALA A 29 15.69 -19.05 -9.42
N ILE A 30 15.00 -18.11 -8.82
CA ILE A 30 14.42 -16.97 -9.52
C ILE A 30 15.05 -15.69 -8.97
N THR A 31 15.28 -14.73 -9.85
CA THR A 31 15.75 -13.41 -9.47
C THR A 31 14.59 -12.45 -9.58
N VAL A 32 14.31 -11.75 -8.50
CA VAL A 32 13.19 -10.80 -8.41
C VAL A 32 13.73 -9.42 -8.10
N TYR A 33 13.06 -8.43 -8.65
CA TYR A 33 13.38 -7.03 -8.48
C TYR A 33 12.27 -6.35 -7.67
N ARG A 34 12.68 -5.62 -6.63
CA ARG A 34 11.81 -4.86 -5.74
C ARG A 34 10.66 -5.70 -5.17
N PRO A 35 10.98 -6.76 -4.41
CA PRO A 35 9.93 -7.56 -3.78
C PRO A 35 9.29 -6.81 -2.62
N PHE A 36 7.96 -6.77 -2.61
CA PHE A 36 7.17 -6.29 -1.49
C PHE A 36 6.38 -7.44 -0.89
N GLN A 37 6.40 -7.54 0.43
CA GLN A 37 5.56 -8.48 1.15
C GLN A 37 4.13 -7.96 1.18
N MET A 38 3.19 -8.82 0.83
CA MET A 38 1.76 -8.52 0.91
C MET A 38 1.18 -9.14 2.17
N LYS A 39 0.42 -8.34 2.90
CA LYS A 39 -0.33 -8.81 4.06
C LYS A 39 -1.77 -8.35 3.96
N VAL A 40 -2.69 -9.27 4.22
CA VAL A 40 -4.10 -8.93 4.38
C VAL A 40 -4.36 -8.72 5.86
N VAL A 41 -4.81 -7.54 6.23
CA VAL A 41 -5.20 -7.24 7.60
C VAL A 41 -6.70 -7.08 7.66
N THR A 42 -7.31 -7.65 8.69
CA THR A 42 -8.72 -7.50 8.93
C THR A 42 -8.93 -6.32 9.87
N LEU A 43 -9.66 -5.32 9.39
CA LEU A 43 -10.05 -4.19 10.19
C LEU A 43 -11.45 -4.45 10.75
N LEU A 44 -11.55 -4.53 12.08
CA LEU A 44 -12.83 -4.61 12.76
C LEU A 44 -13.29 -3.18 13.04
N ASP A 45 -14.39 -2.79 12.40
CA ASP A 45 -15.04 -1.54 12.72
C ASP A 45 -16.05 -1.79 13.85
N GLU A 46 -15.66 -1.40 15.08
CA GLU A 46 -16.50 -1.49 16.27
C GLU A 46 -17.42 -0.28 16.40
N GLY A 47 -17.71 0.43 15.31
CA GLY A 47 -18.41 1.67 15.41
C GLY A 47 -19.91 1.58 15.17
N GLY A 48 -20.71 1.79 16.20
CA GLY A 48 -22.09 2.20 16.03
C GLY A 48 -23.09 1.46 16.89
N PRO A 49 -24.24 2.12 17.21
CA PRO A 49 -25.27 1.56 18.07
C PRO A 49 -26.03 0.38 17.49
N LEU A 50 -25.76 0.02 16.24
CA LEU A 50 -26.38 -1.13 15.59
C LEU A 50 -25.44 -2.34 15.51
N SER A 51 -24.27 -2.27 16.09
CA SER A 51 -23.27 -3.34 16.29
C SER A 51 -23.16 -4.33 15.14
N MET A 52 -23.20 -3.84 13.92
CA MET A 52 -22.79 -4.63 12.76
C MET A 52 -21.29 -4.53 12.62
N SER A 53 -20.59 -5.60 13.05
CA SER A 53 -19.16 -5.71 12.83
C SER A 53 -18.91 -5.92 11.34
N PHE A 54 -18.50 -4.88 10.64
CA PHE A 54 -18.03 -5.02 9.27
C PHE A 54 -16.58 -5.48 9.29
N ARG A 55 -16.32 -6.65 8.70
CA ARG A 55 -14.97 -7.06 8.37
C ARG A 55 -14.54 -6.33 7.12
N LYS A 56 -13.66 -5.35 7.27
CA LYS A 56 -12.91 -4.79 6.16
C LYS A 56 -11.55 -5.48 6.09
N GLU A 57 -11.27 -6.06 4.95
CA GLU A 57 -9.94 -6.56 4.66
C GLU A 57 -9.17 -5.51 3.88
N ALA A 58 -7.97 -5.19 4.34
CA ALA A 58 -7.07 -4.27 3.67
C ALA A 58 -5.79 -4.99 3.29
N LEU A 59 -5.31 -4.74 2.08
CA LEU A 59 -4.04 -5.27 1.59
C LEU A 59 -2.95 -4.26 1.89
N ILE A 60 -1.94 -4.70 2.64
CA ILE A 60 -0.79 -3.88 3.02
C ILE A 60 0.46 -4.42 2.35
N PHE A 61 1.26 -3.52 1.80
CA PHE A 61 2.55 -3.82 1.19
C PHE A 61 3.68 -3.34 2.09
N ARG A 62 4.73 -4.15 2.18
CA ARG A 62 5.95 -3.79 2.89
C ARG A 62 7.15 -4.20 2.06
N ASN A 63 8.14 -3.33 1.91
CA ASN A 63 9.37 -3.68 1.21
C ASN A 63 10.05 -4.86 1.92
N TRP A 64 10.20 -5.96 1.21
CA TRP A 64 10.81 -7.18 1.76
C TRP A 64 12.30 -7.02 2.01
N LEU A 65 12.94 -6.12 1.27
CA LEU A 65 14.36 -5.77 1.42
C LEU A 65 14.56 -4.42 2.14
N GLU A 66 13.70 -4.12 3.09
CA GLU A 66 13.62 -2.81 3.77
C GLU A 66 14.95 -2.37 4.38
N PHE A 67 15.73 -3.30 4.89
CA PHE A 67 17.00 -3.01 5.54
C PHE A 67 18.21 -3.24 4.65
N SER A 68 18.00 -3.48 3.37
CA SER A 68 19.05 -3.73 2.39
C SER A 68 19.16 -2.57 1.41
N THR A 69 20.37 -2.33 0.92
CA THR A 69 20.58 -1.44 -0.21
C THR A 69 20.25 -2.11 -1.55
N ASP A 70 20.14 -3.43 -1.54
CA ASP A 70 19.81 -4.20 -2.73
C ASP A 70 18.34 -4.07 -3.09
N GLN A 71 18.07 -3.98 -4.39
CA GLN A 71 16.71 -4.00 -4.92
C GLN A 71 16.39 -5.32 -5.62
N LYS A 72 17.39 -6.14 -5.83
CA LYS A 72 17.29 -7.48 -6.41
C LYS A 72 17.67 -8.53 -5.40
N VAL A 73 16.98 -9.66 -5.46
CA VAL A 73 17.31 -10.82 -4.65
C VAL A 73 17.05 -12.09 -5.44
N THR A 74 17.89 -13.09 -5.23
CA THR A 74 17.72 -14.41 -5.82
C THR A 74 17.11 -15.34 -4.78
N ILE A 75 15.99 -15.94 -5.14
CA ILE A 75 15.23 -16.83 -4.24
C ILE A 75 15.39 -18.27 -4.77
N PRO A 76 15.84 -19.20 -3.94
CA PRO A 76 15.91 -20.61 -4.34
C PRO A 76 14.51 -21.14 -4.68
N ARG A 77 14.43 -21.93 -5.74
CA ARG A 77 13.15 -22.50 -6.19
C ARG A 77 12.53 -23.46 -5.18
N ASP A 78 13.33 -24.12 -4.37
CA ASP A 78 12.82 -25.01 -3.33
C ASP A 78 12.07 -24.28 -2.21
N LYS A 79 12.21 -22.95 -2.12
CA LYS A 79 11.50 -22.10 -1.19
C LYS A 79 10.22 -21.50 -1.78
N VAL A 80 10.00 -21.68 -3.08
CA VAL A 80 8.83 -21.13 -3.78
C VAL A 80 7.76 -22.20 -3.85
N ILE A 81 6.57 -21.89 -3.32
CA ILE A 81 5.40 -22.77 -3.43
C ILE A 81 4.66 -22.53 -4.74
N SER A 82 4.43 -21.29 -5.09
CA SER A 82 3.71 -20.93 -6.31
C SER A 82 4.11 -19.56 -6.83
N ILE A 83 3.97 -19.41 -8.14
CA ILE A 83 4.16 -18.12 -8.84
C ILE A 83 2.90 -17.90 -9.68
N THR A 84 2.23 -16.77 -9.45
CA THR A 84 0.99 -16.43 -10.13
C THR A 84 1.04 -15.00 -10.64
N GLN A 85 0.15 -14.68 -11.57
CA GLN A 85 0.02 -13.31 -12.08
C GLN A 85 -0.88 -12.50 -11.16
N PRO A 86 -0.48 -11.27 -10.79
CA PRO A 86 -1.35 -10.37 -10.04
C PRO A 86 -2.47 -9.85 -10.94
N ASN A 87 -3.62 -9.56 -10.34
CA ASN A 87 -4.67 -8.84 -11.04
C ASN A 87 -4.30 -7.36 -11.19
N ASP A 88 -5.10 -6.63 -11.96
CA ASP A 88 -4.81 -5.21 -12.25
C ASP A 88 -4.81 -4.35 -10.99
N MET A 89 -5.71 -4.63 -10.05
CA MET A 89 -5.77 -3.89 -8.80
C MET A 89 -4.47 -4.05 -7.99
N VAL A 90 -3.98 -5.26 -7.85
CA VAL A 90 -2.75 -5.55 -7.11
C VAL A 90 -1.54 -4.96 -7.82
N SER A 91 -1.49 -5.07 -9.15
CA SER A 91 -0.41 -4.47 -9.95
C SER A 91 -0.36 -2.95 -9.78
N ASN A 92 -1.50 -2.29 -9.78
CA ASN A 92 -1.59 -0.84 -9.59
C ASN A 92 -1.18 -0.43 -8.18
N LEU A 93 -1.57 -1.19 -7.16
CA LEU A 93 -1.15 -0.95 -5.78
C LEU A 93 0.36 -1.13 -5.61
N TYR A 94 0.93 -2.12 -6.27
CA TYR A 94 2.37 -2.33 -6.27
C TYR A 94 3.11 -1.16 -6.92
N ASP A 95 2.61 -0.66 -8.04
CA ASP A 95 3.16 0.54 -8.70
C ASP A 95 3.13 1.76 -7.77
N GLN A 96 2.03 1.95 -7.07
CA GLN A 96 1.89 3.04 -6.11
C GLN A 96 2.88 2.92 -4.95
N GLU A 97 3.07 1.71 -4.43
CA GLU A 97 4.03 1.49 -3.34
C GLU A 97 5.47 1.73 -3.78
N LYS A 98 5.83 1.32 -5.01
CA LYS A 98 7.14 1.61 -5.57
C LYS A 98 7.35 3.11 -5.73
N GLU A 99 6.34 3.82 -6.20
CA GLU A 99 6.40 5.27 -6.38
C GLU A 99 6.56 6.00 -5.06
N LYS A 100 5.86 5.58 -4.02
CA LYS A 100 6.01 6.13 -2.66
C LYS A 100 7.44 5.96 -2.14
N GLU A 101 8.05 4.83 -2.42
CA GLU A 101 9.42 4.55 -1.99
C GLU A 101 10.44 5.35 -2.77
N ASP A 102 10.24 5.50 -4.08
CA ASP A 102 11.14 6.24 -4.96
C ASP A 102 11.05 7.75 -4.75
N ASN A 103 9.91 8.23 -4.31
CA ASN A 103 9.66 9.64 -4.11
C ASN A 103 9.13 9.89 -2.69
N PRO A 104 10.02 10.17 -1.73
CA PRO A 104 9.60 10.48 -0.37
C PRO A 104 8.67 11.68 -0.28
N LYS A 105 8.75 12.59 -1.25
CA LYS A 105 7.83 13.74 -1.36
C LYS A 105 6.43 13.33 -1.81
N PHE A 106 6.29 12.17 -2.44
CA PHE A 106 4.99 11.68 -2.90
C PHE A 106 4.03 11.49 -1.73
N MET A 107 4.50 10.89 -0.63
CA MET A 107 3.69 10.74 0.59
C MET A 107 3.37 12.08 1.22
N ASP A 108 4.33 12.98 1.26
CA ASP A 108 4.14 14.33 1.80
C ASP A 108 3.15 15.12 0.93
N ASP A 109 3.30 15.05 -0.40
CA ASP A 109 2.40 15.70 -1.34
C ASP A 109 0.99 15.11 -1.28
N LEU A 110 0.87 13.78 -1.15
CA LEU A 110 -0.40 13.10 -1.01
C LEU A 110 -1.08 13.45 0.31
N LEU A 111 -0.32 13.48 1.41
CA LEU A 111 -0.80 13.91 2.71
C LEU A 111 -1.21 15.38 2.71
N GLU A 112 -0.47 16.24 2.01
CA GLU A 112 -0.85 17.64 1.85
C GLU A 112 -2.13 17.80 1.03
N LYS A 113 -2.27 17.02 -0.06
CA LYS A 113 -3.50 17.02 -0.85
C LYS A 113 -4.69 16.51 -0.07
N LEU A 114 -4.52 15.44 0.69
CA LEU A 114 -5.57 14.90 1.56
C LEU A 114 -5.88 15.87 2.70
N LYS A 115 -4.87 16.46 3.32
CA LYS A 115 -5.06 17.49 4.35
C LYS A 115 -5.71 18.75 3.80
N LYS A 116 -5.34 19.17 2.59
CA LYS A 116 -5.98 20.32 1.94
C LYS A 116 -7.41 20.02 1.54
N HIS A 117 -7.72 18.78 1.20
CA HIS A 117 -9.08 18.40 0.81
C HIS A 117 -9.96 18.17 2.02
N ASP A 118 -9.53 17.35 2.97
CA ASP A 118 -10.29 17.03 4.19
C ASP A 118 -10.30 18.21 5.17
N LEU A 119 -9.15 18.86 5.39
CA LEU A 119 -9.05 20.03 6.25
C LEU A 119 -9.70 21.26 5.64
N LYS A 120 -9.78 21.36 4.31
CA LYS A 120 -10.45 22.49 3.67
C LYS A 120 -11.96 22.39 3.82
N GLU A 121 -12.53 21.20 3.69
CA GLU A 121 -13.93 20.94 3.99
C GLU A 121 -14.22 21.09 5.48
N ASP A 122 -13.42 20.49 6.35
CA ASP A 122 -13.55 20.60 7.79
C ASP A 122 -13.28 22.02 8.30
N LEU A 123 -12.30 22.72 7.72
CA LEU A 123 -11.99 24.11 8.07
C LEU A 123 -13.05 25.08 7.57
N GLU A 124 -13.63 24.85 6.40
CA GLU A 124 -14.75 25.65 5.91
C GLU A 124 -15.96 25.51 6.81
N ASP A 125 -16.29 24.29 7.23
CA ASP A 125 -17.37 24.02 8.19
C ASP A 125 -17.08 24.64 9.56
N ILE A 126 -15.86 24.49 10.08
CA ILE A 126 -15.44 25.07 11.35
C ILE A 126 -15.39 26.60 11.28
N LEU A 127 -14.91 27.15 10.17
CA LEU A 127 -14.84 28.60 9.97
C LEU A 127 -16.22 29.22 9.82
N ASP A 128 -17.15 28.54 9.13
CA ASP A 128 -18.53 28.99 9.02
C ASP A 128 -19.22 28.98 10.39
N GLU A 129 -19.03 27.94 11.19
CA GLU A 129 -19.52 27.89 12.57
C GLU A 129 -18.86 28.96 13.45
N ALA A 130 -17.57 29.17 13.32
CA ALA A 130 -16.84 30.18 14.07
C ALA A 130 -17.23 31.60 13.66
N GLU A 131 -17.50 31.85 12.37
CA GLU A 131 -18.00 33.14 11.90
C GLU A 131 -19.42 33.42 12.40
N GLU A 132 -20.27 32.41 12.44
CA GLU A 132 -21.61 32.54 13.03
C GLU A 132 -21.53 32.82 14.51
N GLU A 133 -20.69 32.12 15.28
CA GLU A 133 -20.47 32.36 16.70
C GLU A 133 -19.85 33.74 16.96
N LEU A 134 -18.88 34.16 16.14
CA LEU A 134 -18.23 35.44 16.27
C LEU A 134 -19.17 36.60 15.91
N SER A 135 -20.03 36.44 14.94
CA SER A 135 -21.02 37.44 14.58
C SER A 135 -22.12 37.57 15.63
N ILE A 136 -22.46 36.48 16.31
CA ILE A 136 -23.40 36.49 17.45
C ILE A 136 -22.77 37.13 18.68
N SER A 137 -21.49 36.91 18.93
CA SER A 137 -20.80 37.43 20.12
C SER A 137 -20.34 38.88 19.98
N LEU A 138 -20.23 39.42 18.76
CA LEU A 138 -19.86 40.80 18.48
C LEU A 138 -21.05 41.75 18.40
N GLU A 139 -22.24 41.25 18.37
CA GLU A 139 -23.47 42.01 18.50
C GLU A 139 -23.89 42.08 19.96
#